data_e27355091d3e206699478d98d9390371
#
_entry.id   e27355091d3e206699478d98d9390371
#
_cell.length_a   1.000
_cell.length_b   1.000
_cell.length_c   1.000
_cell.angle_alpha   90.00
_cell.angle_beta   90.00
_cell.angle_gamma   90.00
#
_symmetry.space_group_name_H-M   'P 1'
#
loop_
_entity.id
_entity.type
_entity.pdbx_description
1 polymer ?
#
loop_
_entity_poly.entity_id
_entity_poly.type
_entity_poly.pdbx_seq_one_letter_code
_entity_poly.pdbx_strand_id
1 'polypeptide(L)'
;AEWKEFSARHRYLTFLFAFTESSLDWRSLMLTRFNPLSPVASPPFLKAFEEHFKAFATDIISHGISTGEIAHRGQLQAVYPAVLYIHFRAVISFLLRDESKRFERTDAFIEKTVAFAFDVIRTQAIDSAFDLARFLVPSTWGKMS
;
A
#
# COMPACT_ATOMS: atom_id res chain seq x y z
N ALA A 1 -5.55 -12.30 -20.60
CA ALA A 1 -4.83 -13.56 -20.31
C ALA A 1 -3.58 -13.30 -19.43
N GLU A 2 -2.78 -12.31 -19.74
CA GLU A 2 -1.51 -12.02 -19.04
C GLU A 2 -1.67 -11.65 -17.56
N TRP A 3 -2.72 -10.91 -17.21
CA TRP A 3 -2.94 -10.45 -15.82
C TRP A 3 -3.01 -11.61 -14.81
N LYS A 4 -3.54 -12.75 -15.21
CA LYS A 4 -3.66 -13.93 -14.33
C LYS A 4 -2.32 -14.58 -14.01
N GLU A 5 -1.32 -14.42 -14.88
CA GLU A 5 0.01 -14.97 -14.74
C GLU A 5 0.94 -14.10 -13.88
N PHE A 6 0.55 -12.83 -13.65
CA PHE A 6 1.36 -11.92 -12.87
C PHE A 6 1.35 -12.29 -11.38
N SER A 7 2.53 -12.21 -10.75
CA SER A 7 2.66 -12.29 -9.30
C SER A 7 1.92 -11.14 -8.61
N ALA A 8 1.59 -11.28 -7.34
CA ALA A 8 0.94 -10.22 -6.56
C ALA A 8 1.76 -8.92 -6.60
N ARG A 9 3.07 -9.02 -6.42
CA ARG A 9 4.00 -7.89 -6.56
C ARG A 9 3.90 -7.23 -7.93
N HIS A 10 3.91 -8.02 -9.00
CA HIS A 10 3.84 -7.49 -10.37
C HIS A 10 2.51 -6.80 -10.65
N ARG A 11 1.40 -7.35 -10.17
CA ARG A 11 0.08 -6.72 -10.30
C ARG A 11 0.04 -5.36 -9.61
N TYR A 12 0.60 -5.28 -8.42
CA TYR A 12 0.64 -4.03 -7.67
C TYR A 12 1.54 -2.98 -8.33
N LEU A 13 2.73 -3.37 -8.80
CA LEU A 13 3.61 -2.51 -9.57
C LEU A 13 2.93 -1.97 -10.84
N THR A 14 2.33 -2.85 -11.63
CA THR A 14 1.61 -2.47 -12.86
C THR A 14 0.51 -1.45 -12.57
N PHE A 15 -0.26 -1.67 -11.50
CA PHE A 15 -1.27 -0.71 -11.08
C PHE A 15 -0.67 0.65 -10.73
N LEU A 16 0.40 0.69 -9.93
CA LEU A 16 1.02 1.96 -9.51
C LEU A 16 1.58 2.73 -10.71
N PHE A 17 2.28 2.08 -11.61
CA PHE A 17 2.81 2.73 -12.81
C PHE A 17 1.70 3.24 -13.73
N ALA A 18 0.68 2.44 -14.00
CA ALA A 18 -0.47 2.87 -14.80
C ALA A 18 -1.21 4.04 -14.15
N PHE A 19 -1.39 4.01 -12.84
CA PHE A 19 -2.05 5.09 -12.11
C PHE A 19 -1.24 6.38 -12.15
N THR A 20 0.07 6.32 -11.87
CA THR A 20 0.94 7.51 -11.90
C THR A 20 1.01 8.12 -13.28
N GLU A 21 1.16 7.30 -14.32
CA GLU A 21 1.15 7.78 -15.71
C GLU A 21 -0.17 8.49 -16.07
N SER A 22 -1.30 7.87 -15.74
CA SER A 22 -2.62 8.47 -15.98
C SER A 22 -2.85 9.76 -15.18
N SER A 23 -2.19 9.89 -14.05
CA SER A 23 -2.34 11.03 -13.15
C SER A 23 -1.53 12.26 -13.57
N LEU A 24 -0.59 12.14 -14.50
CA LEU A 24 0.28 13.24 -14.90
C LEU A 24 -0.51 14.42 -15.47
N ASP A 25 -1.54 14.16 -16.25
CA ASP A 25 -2.41 15.20 -16.83
C ASP A 25 -3.19 15.98 -15.76
N TRP A 26 -3.44 15.36 -14.61
CA TRP A 26 -4.20 15.92 -13.49
C TRP A 26 -3.32 16.41 -12.34
N ARG A 27 -2.00 16.27 -12.47
CA ARG A 27 -1.04 16.58 -11.40
C ARG A 27 -1.20 18.01 -10.87
N SER A 28 -1.32 19.01 -11.74
CA SER A 28 -1.48 20.40 -11.34
C SER A 28 -2.77 20.64 -10.55
N LEU A 29 -3.87 20.00 -10.96
CA LEU A 29 -5.14 20.07 -10.25
C LEU A 29 -5.04 19.39 -8.90
N MET A 30 -4.38 18.24 -8.84
CA MET A 30 -4.17 17.50 -7.58
C MET A 30 -3.34 18.32 -6.59
N LEU A 31 -2.31 19.04 -7.04
CA LEU A 31 -1.50 19.91 -6.19
C LEU A 31 -2.32 21.03 -5.52
N THR A 32 -3.34 21.54 -6.20
CA THR A 32 -4.18 22.63 -5.66
C THR A 32 -5.30 22.13 -4.74
N ARG A 33 -5.73 20.87 -4.92
CA ARG A 33 -6.91 20.31 -4.26
C ARG A 33 -6.60 19.25 -3.21
N PHE A 34 -5.38 18.73 -3.23
CA PHE A 34 -4.98 17.59 -2.42
C PHE A 34 -3.82 17.92 -1.48
N ASN A 35 -4.03 17.67 -0.20
CA ASN A 35 -2.92 17.33 0.70
C ASN A 35 -2.95 15.82 0.96
N PRO A 36 -2.24 15.01 0.17
CA PRO A 36 -2.27 13.55 0.30
C PRO A 36 -1.67 13.05 1.61
N LEU A 37 -0.95 13.92 2.33
CA LEU A 37 -0.34 13.62 3.62
C LEU A 37 -1.23 14.00 4.81
N SER A 38 -2.40 14.60 4.60
CA SER A 38 -3.32 14.80 5.72
C SER A 38 -3.89 13.43 6.11
N PRO A 39 -3.50 12.86 7.26
CA PRO A 39 -4.04 11.58 7.70
C PRO A 39 -5.50 11.70 8.16
N VAL A 40 -6.02 12.93 8.28
CA VAL A 40 -7.20 13.23 9.08
C VAL A 40 -8.48 13.40 8.26
N ALA A 41 -8.40 13.64 6.96
CA ALA A 41 -9.62 13.79 6.18
C ALA A 41 -9.43 13.28 4.75
N SER A 42 -9.87 12.08 4.50
CA SER A 42 -10.23 11.72 3.12
C SER A 42 -11.51 12.50 2.76
N PRO A 43 -11.46 13.42 1.78
CA PRO A 43 -12.68 14.03 1.28
C PRO A 43 -13.71 12.94 0.91
N PRO A 44 -15.02 13.20 1.02
CA PRO A 44 -16.05 12.18 0.77
C PRO A 44 -15.91 11.47 -0.58
N PHE A 45 -15.43 12.16 -1.62
CA PHE A 45 -15.22 11.56 -2.95
C PHE A 45 -14.06 10.55 -2.99
N LEU A 46 -13.08 10.65 -2.08
CA LEU A 46 -12.00 9.67 -1.97
C LEU A 46 -12.39 8.43 -1.20
N LYS A 47 -13.46 8.50 -0.40
CA LYS A 47 -13.91 7.35 0.36
C LYS A 47 -14.35 6.19 -0.54
N ALA A 48 -15.08 6.50 -1.60
CA ALA A 48 -15.46 5.49 -2.60
C ALA A 48 -14.23 4.90 -3.30
N PHE A 49 -13.25 5.73 -3.65
CA PHE A 49 -11.98 5.26 -4.21
C PHE A 49 -11.23 4.36 -3.24
N GLU A 50 -11.14 4.75 -1.97
CA GLU A 50 -10.48 3.95 -0.93
C GLU A 50 -11.11 2.56 -0.80
N GLU A 51 -12.43 2.47 -0.82
CA GLU A 51 -13.16 1.19 -0.76
C GLU A 51 -12.84 0.31 -1.98
N HIS A 52 -12.84 0.88 -3.18
CA HIS A 52 -12.47 0.14 -4.39
C HIS A 52 -11.00 -0.28 -4.38
N PHE A 53 -10.11 0.59 -3.93
CA PHE A 53 -8.70 0.26 -3.79
C PHE A 53 -8.48 -0.88 -2.80
N LYS A 54 -9.13 -0.84 -1.65
CA LYS A 54 -9.01 -1.90 -0.64
C LYS A 54 -9.54 -3.25 -1.14
N ALA A 55 -10.62 -3.25 -1.92
CA ALA A 55 -11.10 -4.45 -2.58
C ALA A 55 -10.07 -5.01 -3.57
N PHE A 56 -9.49 -4.16 -4.41
CA PHE A 56 -8.41 -4.52 -5.33
C PHE A 56 -7.18 -5.04 -4.60
N ALA A 57 -6.77 -4.36 -3.52
CA ALA A 57 -5.64 -4.79 -2.69
C ALA A 57 -5.90 -6.15 -2.03
N THR A 58 -7.13 -6.40 -1.60
CA THR A 58 -7.54 -7.70 -1.04
C THR A 58 -7.39 -8.81 -2.07
N ASP A 59 -7.77 -8.57 -3.33
CA ASP A 59 -7.60 -9.54 -4.42
C ASP A 59 -6.11 -9.83 -4.69
N ILE A 60 -5.26 -8.80 -4.68
CA ILE A 60 -3.80 -8.96 -4.83
C ILE A 60 -3.24 -9.81 -3.69
N ILE A 61 -3.59 -9.50 -2.44
CA ILE A 61 -3.11 -10.22 -1.27
C ILE A 61 -3.57 -11.68 -1.29
N SER A 62 -4.83 -11.93 -1.60
CA SER A 62 -5.40 -13.27 -1.72
C SER A 62 -4.70 -14.09 -2.79
N HIS A 63 -4.41 -13.48 -3.93
CA HIS A 63 -3.62 -14.11 -5.00
C HIS A 63 -2.22 -14.45 -4.51
N GLY A 64 -1.52 -13.51 -3.87
CA GLY A 64 -0.17 -13.74 -3.33
C GLY A 64 -0.13 -14.86 -2.29
N ILE A 65 -1.16 -14.98 -1.46
CA ILE A 65 -1.29 -16.07 -0.50
C ILE A 65 -1.51 -17.40 -1.23
N SER A 66 -2.38 -17.44 -2.22
CA SER A 66 -2.68 -18.67 -2.98
C SER A 66 -1.47 -19.20 -3.76
N THR A 67 -0.57 -18.33 -4.17
CA THR A 67 0.67 -18.68 -4.89
C THR A 67 1.88 -18.92 -3.98
N GLY A 68 1.74 -18.67 -2.67
CA GLY A 68 2.84 -18.76 -1.72
C GLY A 68 3.82 -17.58 -1.72
N GLU A 69 3.52 -16.52 -2.48
CA GLU A 69 4.32 -15.28 -2.51
C GLU A 69 4.16 -14.48 -1.22
N ILE A 70 2.99 -14.55 -0.61
CA ILE A 70 2.67 -13.91 0.67
C ILE A 70 2.32 -15.01 1.68
N ALA A 71 2.94 -14.94 2.85
CA ALA A 71 2.66 -15.89 3.93
C ALA A 71 1.23 -15.70 4.47
N HIS A 72 0.52 -16.81 4.71
CA HIS A 72 -0.77 -16.79 5.39
C HIS A 72 -0.57 -16.46 6.88
N ARG A 73 -1.15 -15.35 7.34
CA ARG A 73 -0.98 -14.85 8.73
C ARG A 73 -2.29 -14.65 9.49
N GLY A 74 -3.33 -15.38 9.14
CA GLY A 74 -4.62 -15.30 9.83
C GLY A 74 -5.17 -13.86 9.84
N GLN A 75 -5.44 -13.34 11.03
CA GLN A 75 -6.06 -12.00 11.17
C GLN A 75 -5.15 -10.85 10.72
N LEU A 76 -3.83 -11.01 10.73
CA LEU A 76 -2.89 -9.96 10.31
C LEU A 76 -3.02 -9.60 8.83
N GLN A 77 -3.38 -10.56 7.99
CA GLN A 77 -3.55 -10.27 6.56
C GLN A 77 -4.70 -9.30 6.28
N ALA A 78 -5.67 -9.16 7.17
CA ALA A 78 -6.77 -8.20 7.02
C ALA A 78 -6.30 -6.74 7.09
N VAL A 79 -5.11 -6.48 7.65
CA VAL A 79 -4.51 -5.15 7.74
C VAL A 79 -3.81 -4.75 6.43
N TYR A 80 -3.37 -5.70 5.62
CA TYR A 80 -2.57 -5.42 4.43
C TYR A 80 -3.24 -4.49 3.40
N PRO A 81 -4.54 -4.60 3.10
CA PRO A 81 -5.17 -3.66 2.20
C PRO A 81 -5.09 -2.20 2.66
N ALA A 82 -5.22 -1.96 3.96
CA ALA A 82 -5.06 -0.62 4.54
C ALA A 82 -3.61 -0.12 4.46
N VAL A 83 -2.64 -1.00 4.69
CA VAL A 83 -1.21 -0.67 4.54
C VAL A 83 -0.87 -0.34 3.10
N LEU A 84 -1.36 -1.11 2.13
CA LEU A 84 -1.18 -0.82 0.71
C LEU A 84 -1.83 0.51 0.31
N TYR A 85 -2.97 0.86 0.90
CA TYR A 85 -3.61 2.15 0.65
C TYR A 85 -2.77 3.33 1.19
N ILE A 86 -2.19 3.20 2.38
CA ILE A 86 -1.25 4.18 2.93
C ILE A 86 -0.03 4.33 2.01
N HIS A 87 0.53 3.20 1.55
CA HIS A 87 1.63 3.20 0.59
C HIS A 87 1.25 3.89 -0.73
N PHE A 88 0.08 3.57 -1.29
CA PHE A 88 -0.45 4.25 -2.48
C PHE A 88 -0.51 5.77 -2.29
N ARG A 89 -1.03 6.24 -1.16
CA ARG A 89 -1.06 7.67 -0.84
C ARG A 89 0.34 8.29 -0.74
N ALA A 90 1.30 7.55 -0.20
CA ALA A 90 2.70 7.99 -0.16
C ALA A 90 3.28 8.13 -1.57
N VAL A 91 2.98 7.19 -2.47
CA VAL A 91 3.39 7.28 -3.89
C VAL A 91 2.81 8.53 -4.55
N ILE A 92 1.53 8.80 -4.38
CA ILE A 92 0.90 10.02 -4.94
C ILE A 92 1.51 11.28 -4.34
N SER A 93 1.75 11.31 -3.03
CA SER A 93 2.42 12.44 -2.39
C SER A 93 3.83 12.67 -2.94
N PHE A 94 4.56 11.60 -3.22
CA PHE A 94 5.89 11.69 -3.82
C PHE A 94 5.81 12.22 -5.25
N LEU A 95 4.90 11.68 -6.08
CA LEU A 95 4.67 12.14 -7.45
C LEU A 95 4.35 13.65 -7.52
N LEU A 96 3.53 14.14 -6.60
CA LEU A 96 3.14 15.55 -6.57
C LEU A 96 4.31 16.50 -6.26
N ARG A 97 5.35 16.01 -5.58
CA ARG A 97 6.56 16.78 -5.22
C ARG A 97 7.75 16.48 -6.11
N ASP A 98 7.64 15.51 -7.00
CA ASP A 98 8.73 15.11 -7.87
C ASP A 98 8.91 16.14 -8.99
N GLU A 99 10.08 16.76 -9.04
CA GLU A 99 10.51 17.71 -10.07
C GLU A 99 11.59 17.10 -10.99
N SER A 100 11.84 15.80 -10.86
CA SER A 100 12.82 15.12 -11.69
C SER A 100 12.33 14.95 -13.12
N LYS A 101 13.28 14.79 -14.03
CA LYS A 101 12.98 14.60 -15.45
C LYS A 101 12.14 13.32 -15.63
N ARG A 102 11.01 13.45 -16.31
CA ARG A 102 10.05 12.34 -16.56
C ARG A 102 9.58 11.63 -15.29
N PHE A 103 9.67 12.28 -14.14
CA PHE A 103 9.28 11.68 -12.85
C PHE A 103 10.05 10.39 -12.51
N GLU A 104 11.29 10.29 -12.97
CA GLU A 104 12.16 9.12 -12.76
C GLU A 104 12.39 8.77 -11.27
N ARG A 105 12.34 9.78 -10.39
CA ARG A 105 12.43 9.55 -8.96
C ARG A 105 11.19 8.89 -8.39
N THR A 106 10.03 9.19 -8.94
CA THR A 106 8.76 8.52 -8.57
C THR A 106 8.81 7.06 -8.98
N ASP A 107 9.28 6.76 -10.18
CA ASP A 107 9.44 5.38 -10.65
C ASP A 107 10.38 4.58 -9.73
N ALA A 108 11.53 5.16 -9.41
CA ALA A 108 12.49 4.54 -8.49
C ALA A 108 11.91 4.38 -7.07
N PHE A 109 11.10 5.33 -6.60
CA PHE A 109 10.41 5.23 -5.31
C PHE A 109 9.43 4.06 -5.30
N ILE A 110 8.61 3.94 -6.35
CA ILE A 110 7.65 2.83 -6.50
C ILE A 110 8.39 1.49 -6.46
N GLU A 111 9.40 1.30 -7.30
CA GLU A 111 10.14 0.04 -7.37
C GLU A 111 10.75 -0.36 -6.04
N LYS A 112 11.44 0.58 -5.39
CA LYS A 112 12.14 0.32 -4.12
C LYS A 112 11.17 0.05 -2.96
N THR A 113 10.10 0.82 -2.86
CA THR A 113 9.16 0.68 -1.75
C THR A 113 8.28 -0.55 -1.90
N VAL A 114 7.88 -0.91 -3.12
CA VAL A 114 7.16 -2.16 -3.37
C VAL A 114 8.05 -3.37 -3.12
N ALA A 115 9.31 -3.35 -3.57
CA ALA A 115 10.27 -4.41 -3.28
C ALA A 115 10.40 -4.61 -1.76
N PHE A 116 10.64 -3.53 -1.03
CA PHE A 116 10.77 -3.56 0.42
C PHE A 116 9.50 -4.09 1.11
N ALA A 117 8.32 -3.59 0.70
CA ALA A 117 7.05 -4.00 1.29
C ALA A 117 6.80 -5.51 1.11
N PHE A 118 7.04 -6.05 -0.09
CA PHE A 118 6.86 -7.48 -0.36
C PHE A 118 7.91 -8.34 0.32
N ASP A 119 9.15 -7.87 0.43
CA ASP A 119 10.18 -8.57 1.20
C ASP A 119 9.82 -8.65 2.68
N VAL A 120 9.31 -7.57 3.27
CA VAL A 120 8.84 -7.55 4.67
C VAL A 120 7.64 -8.48 4.86
N ILE A 121 6.66 -8.45 3.97
CA ILE A 121 5.48 -9.34 4.05
C ILE A 121 5.87 -10.81 3.91
N ARG A 122 6.89 -11.12 3.11
CA ARG A 122 7.39 -12.47 2.88
C ARG A 122 8.19 -13.01 4.08
N THR A 123 8.88 -12.15 4.82
CA THR A 123 9.72 -12.56 5.95
C THR A 123 8.92 -12.69 7.23
N GLN A 124 9.45 -13.44 8.21
CA GLN A 124 8.89 -13.53 9.57
C GLN A 124 9.12 -12.25 10.41
N ALA A 125 9.72 -11.21 9.83
CA ALA A 125 10.02 -9.98 10.54
C ALA A 125 8.77 -9.31 11.12
N ILE A 126 7.63 -9.38 10.41
CA ILE A 126 6.36 -8.86 10.91
C ILE A 126 5.89 -9.63 12.14
N ASP A 127 5.98 -10.96 12.13
CA ASP A 127 5.58 -11.80 13.27
C ASP A 127 6.42 -11.48 14.49
N SER A 128 7.74 -11.34 14.31
CA SER A 128 8.67 -10.96 15.37
C SER A 128 8.40 -9.56 15.91
N ALA A 129 8.10 -8.59 15.04
CA ALA A 129 7.74 -7.24 15.45
C ALA A 129 6.42 -7.21 16.24
N PHE A 130 5.46 -8.03 15.84
CA PHE A 130 4.18 -8.16 16.53
C PHE A 130 4.33 -8.80 17.91
N ASP A 131 5.14 -9.85 18.02
CA ASP A 131 5.43 -10.51 19.29
C ASP A 131 6.16 -9.54 20.24
N LEU A 132 7.11 -8.77 19.72
CA LEU A 132 7.79 -7.74 20.50
C LEU A 132 6.80 -6.65 20.97
N ALA A 133 5.93 -6.18 20.09
CA ALA A 133 4.92 -5.17 20.44
C ALA A 133 3.96 -5.68 21.52
N ARG A 134 3.51 -6.94 21.44
CA ARG A 134 2.71 -7.57 22.49
C ARG A 134 3.43 -7.62 23.83
N PHE A 135 4.72 -7.93 23.80
CA PHE A 135 5.53 -7.98 25.00
C PHE A 135 5.70 -6.62 25.66
N LEU A 136 5.82 -5.55 24.86
CA LEU A 136 6.03 -4.19 25.34
C LEU A 136 4.73 -3.51 25.79
N VAL A 137 3.56 -3.97 25.35
CA VAL A 137 2.27 -3.45 25.83
C VAL A 137 1.99 -4.05 27.21
N PRO A 138 1.96 -3.24 28.29
CA PRO A 138 1.67 -3.76 29.62
C PRO A 138 0.31 -4.45 29.65
N SER A 139 0.23 -5.60 30.30
CA SER A 139 -0.98 -6.41 30.46
C SER A 139 -2.11 -5.76 31.28
N THR A 140 -2.05 -4.46 31.50
CA THR A 140 -3.06 -3.65 32.21
C THR A 140 -4.38 -3.50 31.45
N TRP A 141 -4.42 -3.81 30.17
CA TRP A 141 -5.66 -3.78 29.36
C TRP A 141 -6.55 -5.02 29.58
N GLY A 142 -6.04 -6.07 30.18
CA GLY A 142 -6.79 -7.29 30.48
C GLY A 142 -7.56 -7.26 31.82
N LYS A 143 -7.50 -6.20 32.59
CA LYS A 143 -8.17 -6.08 33.91
C LYS A 143 -9.31 -5.07 33.95
N MET A 144 -9.78 -4.59 32.81
CA MET A 144 -10.97 -3.71 32.73
C MET A 144 -12.10 -4.40 31.94
N SER A 145 -12.38 -5.63 32.27
CA SER A 145 -13.63 -6.32 31.90
C SER A 145 -14.29 -6.85 33.13
#